data_c8e39c1fad8d79e4596229609025ba37
#
_entry.id   c8e39c1fad8d79e4596229609025ba37
#
_cell.length_a   1.000
_cell.length_b   1.000
_cell.length_c   1.000
_cell.angle_alpha   90.00
_cell.angle_beta   90.00
_cell.angle_gamma   90.00
#
_symmetry.space_group_name_H-M   'P 1'
#
loop_
_entity.id
_entity.type
_entity.pdbx_description
1 polymer ?
#
loop_
_entity_poly.entity_id
_entity_poly.type
_entity_poly.pdbx_seq_one_letter_code
_entity_poly.pdbx_strand_id
1 'polypeptide(L)'
;MLKILLLCLISCIILFSGCDEGTNNSTTESEQEPIITFEKYIENIKSSVRQTNDGGYIVAGGLGGQAWLLKLDRYGEEEWQNTYSLGDFGYTRSVIQTSDGGYLYCSWEGIVKADSNGIEEWKNESHSVGGYPFYEDAIEHSNGSYYAVGGPGAGQAQFVKFSSTGSVLNRRWFGSECEDDIFRSIIEAPDGMLMIAGEKSHGNQNYDCAFNFMYYKDFWVVKVKKNGALIWEKTFGGPYMEKADDIVSLEEGGFALIGDKCDHNYDVLSCGSVAKVLFMKIDNDCNLLEENSWPGLNFIERIPYFSITTTSNGGIAWTAEHKNNGTWVHKWGPLEETVNIYANGLGGFDINRTSDDGFIIGTWGGTIIKTDSELNYEE
;
A
#
# COMPACT_ATOMS: atom_id res chain seq x y z
N MET A 1 33.42 23.07 -41.77
CA MET A 1 33.16 24.52 -41.75
C MET A 1 32.48 24.79 -40.44
N LEU A 2 33.16 25.04 -39.37
CA LEU A 2 33.89 26.22 -38.87
C LEU A 2 33.02 27.50 -38.84
N LYS A 3 32.66 27.93 -37.60
CA LYS A 3 32.54 29.30 -37.07
C LYS A 3 32.01 29.18 -35.62
N ILE A 4 32.83 29.25 -34.58
CA ILE A 4 33.55 30.37 -33.94
C ILE A 4 32.57 31.33 -33.21
N LEU A 5 32.63 31.25 -31.89
CA LEU A 5 32.84 32.22 -30.80
C LEU A 5 32.22 33.63 -30.94
N LEU A 6 31.55 34.10 -29.89
CA LEU A 6 31.80 35.43 -29.33
C LEU A 6 31.46 35.53 -27.85
N LEU A 7 32.44 35.70 -27.00
CA LEU A 7 32.38 36.27 -25.65
C LEU A 7 32.08 37.77 -25.74
N CYS A 8 31.28 38.31 -24.82
CA CYS A 8 31.38 39.71 -24.43
C CYS A 8 31.28 39.86 -22.92
N LEU A 9 32.48 40.07 -22.34
CA LEU A 9 32.66 40.69 -21.03
C LEU A 9 32.36 42.16 -21.11
N ILE A 10 31.51 42.69 -20.19
CA ILE A 10 31.51 44.12 -19.86
C ILE A 10 31.55 44.23 -18.35
N SER A 11 32.74 44.64 -17.86
CA SER A 11 32.96 45.19 -16.55
C SER A 11 32.43 46.62 -16.45
N CYS A 12 31.64 46.93 -15.41
CA CYS A 12 31.48 48.29 -14.98
C CYS A 12 31.69 48.33 -13.45
N ILE A 13 32.83 48.88 -13.04
CA ILE A 13 33.14 49.29 -11.66
C ILE A 13 32.50 50.66 -11.46
N ILE A 14 31.64 50.80 -10.43
CA ILE A 14 31.31 52.10 -9.86
C ILE A 14 31.49 51.97 -8.35
N LEU A 15 32.49 52.66 -7.87
CA LEU A 15 32.72 52.92 -6.44
C LEU A 15 31.80 54.05 -5.97
N PHE A 16 30.99 53.79 -4.95
CA PHE A 16 30.50 54.80 -4.07
C PHE A 16 30.59 54.34 -2.61
N SER A 17 31.34 55.08 -1.84
CA SER A 17 31.45 54.99 -0.38
C SER A 17 30.23 55.62 0.29
N GLY A 18 29.62 54.87 1.20
CA GLY A 18 28.62 55.36 2.13
C GLY A 18 28.47 54.37 3.25
N CYS A 19 29.01 54.73 4.45
CA CYS A 19 28.73 54.03 5.70
C CYS A 19 27.27 54.22 6.07
N ASP A 20 26.56 53.11 6.28
CA ASP A 20 25.38 53.07 7.17
C ASP A 20 25.33 51.72 7.85
N GLU A 21 25.24 51.76 9.19
CA GLU A 21 25.07 50.62 10.04
C GLU A 21 23.62 50.08 9.85
N GLY A 22 23.47 49.03 9.05
CA GLY A 22 22.24 48.30 8.86
C GLY A 22 22.43 46.86 9.30
N THR A 23 21.69 46.46 10.30
CA THR A 23 21.54 45.07 10.78
C THR A 23 21.35 44.09 9.63
N ASN A 24 22.34 43.26 9.38
CA ASN A 24 22.26 42.11 8.49
C ASN A 24 21.29 41.04 9.08
N ASN A 25 20.02 41.16 8.76
CA ASN A 25 19.14 40.01 8.72
C ASN A 25 19.41 39.27 7.40
N SER A 26 20.40 38.40 7.38
CA SER A 26 20.49 37.38 6.36
C SER A 26 19.39 36.31 6.66
N THR A 27 18.19 36.56 6.14
CA THR A 27 17.28 35.46 5.88
C THR A 27 17.96 34.60 4.81
N THR A 28 18.62 33.53 5.22
CA THR A 28 18.90 32.42 4.32
C THR A 28 17.54 31.88 3.90
N GLU A 29 17.06 32.28 2.72
CA GLU A 29 16.07 31.49 2.01
C GLU A 29 16.72 30.10 1.89
N SER A 30 16.17 29.14 2.59
CA SER A 30 16.49 27.74 2.34
C SER A 30 16.05 27.47 0.90
N GLU A 31 17.00 27.28 0.00
CA GLU A 31 16.69 26.73 -1.32
C GLU A 31 15.92 25.44 -1.09
N GLN A 32 14.64 25.44 -1.39
CA GLN A 32 13.82 24.25 -1.30
C GLN A 32 14.33 23.33 -2.40
N GLU A 33 14.79 22.14 -2.02
CA GLU A 33 15.23 21.15 -3.03
C GLU A 33 14.10 20.91 -4.03
N PRO A 34 14.42 20.79 -5.33
CA PRO A 34 13.40 20.56 -6.35
C PRO A 34 12.66 19.26 -6.05
N ILE A 35 11.33 19.30 -6.16
CA ILE A 35 10.50 18.10 -6.06
C ILE A 35 10.81 17.23 -7.29
N ILE A 36 11.20 15.98 -7.03
CA ILE A 36 11.53 15.03 -8.08
C ILE A 36 10.29 14.22 -8.39
N THR A 37 9.92 14.19 -9.66
CA THR A 37 8.82 13.38 -10.18
C THR A 37 9.33 12.51 -11.33
N PHE A 38 8.74 11.33 -11.53
CA PHE A 38 9.11 10.44 -12.63
C PHE A 38 8.02 9.40 -12.90
N GLU A 39 8.07 8.83 -14.11
CA GLU A 39 7.40 7.58 -14.46
C GLU A 39 8.46 6.54 -14.88
N LYS A 40 8.36 5.31 -14.36
CA LYS A 40 9.24 4.21 -14.73
C LYS A 40 8.43 2.96 -15.03
N TYR A 41 8.58 2.44 -16.23
CA TYR A 41 7.95 1.18 -16.62
C TYR A 41 8.88 -0.01 -16.37
N ILE A 42 8.33 -1.05 -15.73
CA ILE A 42 9.02 -2.31 -15.43
C ILE A 42 8.15 -3.45 -15.96
N GLU A 43 8.64 -4.17 -16.96
CA GLU A 43 7.85 -5.14 -17.72
C GLU A 43 7.27 -6.27 -16.84
N ASN A 44 5.96 -6.55 -16.98
CA ASN A 44 5.23 -7.69 -16.41
C ASN A 44 5.23 -7.81 -14.88
N ILE A 45 5.24 -6.71 -14.14
CA ILE A 45 5.30 -6.72 -12.67
C ILE A 45 4.06 -6.07 -12.07
N LYS A 46 3.48 -6.75 -11.07
CA LYS A 46 2.55 -6.15 -10.12
C LYS A 46 3.39 -5.63 -8.97
N SER A 47 3.30 -4.35 -8.65
CA SER A 47 4.28 -3.74 -7.77
C SER A 47 3.68 -3.09 -6.53
N SER A 48 4.12 -3.55 -5.36
CA SER A 48 4.09 -2.75 -4.13
C SER A 48 5.33 -1.87 -4.09
N VAL A 49 5.20 -0.63 -3.66
CA VAL A 49 6.28 0.35 -3.66
C VAL A 49 6.27 1.19 -2.39
N ARG A 50 7.45 1.43 -1.80
CA ARG A 50 7.63 2.32 -0.63
C ARG A 50 8.83 3.21 -0.84
N GLN A 51 8.77 4.44 -0.32
CA GLN A 51 9.96 5.27 -0.20
C GLN A 51 10.87 4.72 0.90
N THR A 52 12.18 4.76 0.67
CA THR A 52 13.21 4.33 1.61
C THR A 52 13.84 5.52 2.36
N ASN A 53 14.49 5.25 3.49
CA ASN A 53 15.05 6.29 4.37
C ASN A 53 16.14 7.15 3.71
N ASP A 54 16.76 6.67 2.64
CA ASP A 54 17.74 7.38 1.81
C ASP A 54 17.10 8.30 0.75
N GLY A 55 15.75 8.35 0.72
CA GLY A 55 14.97 9.10 -0.24
C GLY A 55 14.74 8.38 -1.58
N GLY A 56 15.29 7.17 -1.75
CA GLY A 56 15.01 6.29 -2.88
C GLY A 56 13.73 5.49 -2.70
N TYR A 57 13.59 4.39 -3.44
CA TYR A 57 12.37 3.56 -3.41
C TYR A 57 12.71 2.08 -3.43
N ILE A 58 11.93 1.28 -2.71
CA ILE A 58 11.91 -0.17 -2.82
C ILE A 58 10.63 -0.61 -3.52
N VAL A 59 10.78 -1.43 -4.53
CA VAL A 59 9.69 -2.01 -5.33
C VAL A 59 9.73 -3.51 -5.16
N ALA A 60 8.57 -4.11 -4.91
CA ALA A 60 8.44 -5.56 -4.86
C ALA A 60 7.47 -6.05 -5.91
N GLY A 61 7.80 -7.18 -6.54
CA GLY A 61 7.03 -7.78 -7.61
C GLY A 61 7.29 -9.26 -7.78
N GLY A 62 6.75 -9.83 -8.85
CA GLY A 62 7.04 -11.19 -9.29
C GLY A 62 7.70 -11.17 -10.67
N LEU A 63 8.85 -11.79 -10.80
CA LEU A 63 9.58 -11.91 -12.06
C LEU A 63 9.87 -13.38 -12.39
N GLY A 64 9.31 -13.85 -13.52
CA GLY A 64 9.53 -15.24 -13.96
C GLY A 64 9.07 -16.32 -12.98
N GLY A 65 8.02 -16.03 -12.18
CA GLY A 65 7.54 -16.94 -11.14
C GLY A 65 8.30 -16.88 -9.82
N GLN A 66 9.25 -15.96 -9.67
CA GLN A 66 10.02 -15.74 -8.45
C GLN A 66 9.62 -14.41 -7.80
N ALA A 67 9.75 -14.33 -6.50
CA ALA A 67 9.70 -13.09 -5.75
C ALA A 67 10.87 -12.17 -6.18
N TRP A 68 10.63 -10.88 -6.31
CA TRP A 68 11.60 -9.93 -6.83
C TRP A 68 11.54 -8.59 -6.10
N LEU A 69 12.70 -8.05 -5.76
CA LEU A 69 12.87 -6.71 -5.23
C LEU A 69 13.76 -5.88 -6.15
N LEU A 70 13.39 -4.61 -6.31
CA LEU A 70 14.15 -3.59 -7.01
C LEU A 70 14.33 -2.37 -6.12
N LYS A 71 15.57 -1.96 -5.91
CA LYS A 71 15.90 -0.69 -5.25
C LYS A 71 16.18 0.37 -6.31
N LEU A 72 15.49 1.49 -6.17
CA LEU A 72 15.69 2.68 -6.99
C LEU A 72 16.28 3.81 -6.12
N ASP A 73 17.09 4.65 -6.71
CA ASP A 73 17.49 5.91 -6.11
C ASP A 73 16.34 6.93 -6.09
N ARG A 74 16.60 8.14 -5.59
CA ARG A 74 15.60 9.21 -5.52
C ARG A 74 15.08 9.69 -6.89
N TYR A 75 15.83 9.43 -7.97
CA TYR A 75 15.49 9.82 -9.35
C TYR A 75 14.79 8.71 -10.14
N GLY A 76 14.53 7.56 -9.48
CA GLY A 76 13.94 6.39 -10.12
C GLY A 76 14.96 5.54 -10.89
N GLU A 77 16.26 5.78 -10.74
CA GLU A 77 17.30 4.95 -11.37
C GLU A 77 17.58 3.70 -10.54
N GLU A 78 17.82 2.58 -11.23
CA GLU A 78 18.10 1.30 -10.60
C GLU A 78 19.44 1.30 -9.87
N GLU A 79 19.43 0.96 -8.58
CA GLU A 79 20.64 0.71 -7.80
C GLU A 79 20.97 -0.78 -7.76
N TRP A 80 19.98 -1.63 -7.51
CA TRP A 80 20.10 -3.09 -7.55
C TRP A 80 18.73 -3.77 -7.68
N GLN A 81 18.75 -5.03 -8.11
CA GLN A 81 17.60 -5.93 -8.11
C GLN A 81 18.01 -7.34 -7.71
N ASN A 82 17.12 -8.04 -7.02
CA ASN A 82 17.32 -9.42 -6.58
C ASN A 82 16.04 -10.25 -6.70
N THR A 83 16.20 -11.55 -6.97
CA THR A 83 15.12 -12.52 -6.99
C THR A 83 15.26 -13.52 -5.84
N TYR A 84 14.13 -13.99 -5.32
CA TYR A 84 14.06 -14.92 -4.20
C TYR A 84 13.18 -16.11 -4.58
N SER A 85 13.64 -17.32 -4.28
CA SER A 85 12.84 -18.52 -4.50
C SER A 85 11.83 -18.68 -3.37
N LEU A 86 10.57 -18.37 -3.64
CA LEU A 86 9.42 -18.47 -2.73
C LEU A 86 8.27 -19.17 -3.44
N GLY A 87 8.42 -20.46 -3.80
CA GLY A 87 7.38 -21.19 -4.55
C GLY A 87 7.32 -20.80 -6.05
N ASP A 88 6.20 -21.11 -6.71
CA ASP A 88 6.13 -21.10 -8.18
C ASP A 88 5.37 -19.91 -8.78
N PHE A 89 4.72 -19.04 -7.99
CA PHE A 89 3.79 -18.03 -8.51
C PHE A 89 4.26 -16.58 -8.39
N GLY A 90 5.17 -16.23 -7.46
CA GLY A 90 5.77 -14.90 -7.33
C GLY A 90 4.76 -13.75 -7.12
N TYR A 91 3.59 -14.03 -6.54
CA TYR A 91 2.58 -12.99 -6.29
C TYR A 91 2.95 -12.13 -5.09
N THR A 92 3.57 -10.99 -5.33
CA THR A 92 3.86 -9.98 -4.31
C THR A 92 2.60 -9.33 -3.80
N ARG A 93 2.61 -9.03 -2.51
CA ARG A 93 1.54 -8.30 -1.84
C ARG A 93 2.03 -7.01 -1.20
N SER A 94 3.08 -7.05 -0.41
CA SER A 94 3.55 -5.90 0.35
C SER A 94 5.06 -5.92 0.49
N VAL A 95 5.66 -4.73 0.52
CA VAL A 95 7.06 -4.50 0.88
C VAL A 95 7.17 -3.31 1.81
N ILE A 96 8.01 -3.42 2.82
CA ILE A 96 8.41 -2.31 3.68
C ILE A 96 9.92 -2.29 3.87
N GLN A 97 10.47 -1.11 4.15
CA GLN A 97 11.81 -1.01 4.72
C GLN A 97 11.73 -1.24 6.22
N THR A 98 12.63 -2.06 6.75
CA THR A 98 12.72 -2.37 8.18
C THR A 98 13.65 -1.40 8.92
N SER A 99 13.53 -1.34 10.25
CA SER A 99 14.28 -0.40 11.09
C SER A 99 15.80 -0.58 11.05
N ASP A 100 16.27 -1.76 10.66
CA ASP A 100 17.69 -2.07 10.43
C ASP A 100 18.21 -1.62 9.05
N GLY A 101 17.35 -0.98 8.23
CA GLY A 101 17.64 -0.55 6.86
C GLY A 101 17.47 -1.64 5.80
N GLY A 102 17.11 -2.86 6.19
CA GLY A 102 16.77 -3.95 5.28
C GLY A 102 15.32 -3.87 4.79
N TYR A 103 14.79 -4.98 4.27
CA TYR A 103 13.47 -5.03 3.66
C TYR A 103 12.72 -6.27 4.11
N LEU A 104 11.43 -6.09 4.44
CA LEU A 104 10.49 -7.17 4.65
C LEU A 104 9.52 -7.20 3.48
N TYR A 105 9.36 -8.36 2.90
CA TYR A 105 8.55 -8.60 1.73
C TYR A 105 7.62 -9.78 1.99
N CYS A 106 6.34 -9.66 1.61
CA CYS A 106 5.41 -10.78 1.69
C CYS A 106 4.74 -11.08 0.34
N SER A 107 4.42 -12.34 0.17
CA SER A 107 3.71 -12.89 -0.98
C SER A 107 2.75 -13.99 -0.55
N TRP A 108 1.98 -14.49 -1.49
CA TRP A 108 1.14 -15.65 -1.21
C TRP A 108 1.93 -16.88 -0.74
N GLU A 109 3.17 -17.01 -1.16
CA GLU A 109 3.97 -18.20 -0.89
C GLU A 109 4.87 -18.08 0.33
N GLY A 110 5.00 -16.89 0.88
CA GLY A 110 5.85 -16.70 2.06
C GLY A 110 6.21 -15.27 2.35
N ILE A 111 7.13 -15.14 3.28
CA ILE A 111 7.72 -13.88 3.73
C ILE A 111 9.24 -13.99 3.66
N VAL A 112 9.89 -12.92 3.17
CA VAL A 112 11.35 -12.79 3.11
C VAL A 112 11.78 -11.55 3.85
N LYS A 113 12.84 -11.66 4.62
CA LYS A 113 13.63 -10.55 5.14
C LYS A 113 14.96 -10.52 4.38
N ALA A 114 15.26 -9.38 3.80
CA ALA A 114 16.54 -9.09 3.15
C ALA A 114 17.27 -7.97 3.90
N ASP A 115 18.60 -7.92 3.79
CA ASP A 115 19.42 -6.83 4.27
C ASP A 115 19.27 -5.57 3.39
N SER A 116 19.99 -4.49 3.70
CA SER A 116 19.96 -3.23 2.95
C SER A 116 20.47 -3.35 1.50
N ASN A 117 21.19 -4.42 1.16
CA ASN A 117 21.68 -4.71 -0.19
C ASN A 117 20.76 -5.69 -0.93
N GLY A 118 19.61 -6.06 -0.33
CA GLY A 118 18.68 -7.03 -0.89
C GLY A 118 19.16 -8.49 -0.76
N ILE A 119 20.13 -8.79 0.10
CA ILE A 119 20.57 -10.18 0.33
C ILE A 119 19.64 -10.83 1.34
N GLU A 120 19.11 -12.01 0.99
CA GLU A 120 18.22 -12.78 1.89
C GLU A 120 18.91 -13.08 3.22
N GLU A 121 18.32 -12.61 4.31
CA GLU A 121 18.73 -12.97 5.68
C GLU A 121 17.99 -14.21 6.17
N TRP A 122 16.68 -14.25 5.92
CA TRP A 122 15.82 -15.39 6.19
C TRP A 122 14.56 -15.34 5.35
N LYS A 123 13.95 -16.50 5.20
CA LYS A 123 12.61 -16.65 4.64
C LYS A 123 11.77 -17.64 5.43
N ASN A 124 10.46 -17.47 5.35
CA ASN A 124 9.49 -18.42 5.87
C ASN A 124 8.45 -18.71 4.79
N GLU A 125 8.55 -19.91 4.23
CA GLU A 125 7.62 -20.36 3.19
C GLU A 125 6.30 -20.79 3.83
N SER A 126 5.18 -20.38 3.24
CA SER A 126 3.87 -20.81 3.68
C SER A 126 3.59 -22.20 3.11
N HIS A 127 3.95 -23.23 3.87
CA HIS A 127 3.57 -24.60 3.51
C HIS A 127 2.28 -24.95 4.25
N SER A 128 1.24 -25.28 3.51
CA SER A 128 0.03 -25.80 4.11
C SER A 128 -0.19 -27.26 3.77
N VAL A 129 -0.55 -28.01 4.79
CA VAL A 129 -1.18 -29.33 4.61
C VAL A 129 -2.67 -29.07 4.47
N GLY A 130 -3.18 -29.05 3.21
CA GLY A 130 -4.62 -29.02 2.93
C GLY A 130 -5.25 -27.69 2.49
N GLY A 131 -4.49 -26.66 2.21
CA GLY A 131 -4.89 -25.36 1.69
C GLY A 131 -3.71 -24.41 1.76
N TYR A 132 -3.54 -23.48 0.85
CA TYR A 132 -2.38 -22.59 0.80
C TYR A 132 -2.62 -21.38 1.71
N PRO A 133 -2.05 -21.30 2.94
CA PRO A 133 -2.07 -20.05 3.65
C PRO A 133 -1.25 -19.06 2.84
N PHE A 134 -1.84 -17.94 2.50
CA PHE A 134 -1.16 -16.86 1.81
C PHE A 134 -1.11 -15.63 2.70
N TYR A 135 -0.05 -14.84 2.53
CA TYR A 135 0.07 -13.55 3.20
C TYR A 135 -0.34 -12.44 2.26
N GLU A 136 -1.12 -11.51 2.78
CA GLU A 136 -1.59 -10.32 2.06
C GLU A 136 -0.77 -9.08 2.46
N ASP A 137 -0.41 -8.97 3.75
CA ASP A 137 0.35 -7.83 4.24
C ASP A 137 1.25 -8.22 5.41
N ALA A 138 2.35 -7.48 5.60
CA ALA A 138 3.30 -7.69 6.68
C ALA A 138 3.93 -6.39 7.15
N ILE A 139 4.16 -6.28 8.47
CA ILE A 139 4.79 -5.13 9.11
C ILE A 139 5.92 -5.53 10.04
N GLU A 140 6.85 -4.60 10.25
CA GLU A 140 7.72 -4.56 11.42
C GLU A 140 7.03 -3.71 12.50
N HIS A 141 6.84 -4.28 13.67
CA HIS A 141 6.28 -3.57 14.81
C HIS A 141 7.40 -2.92 15.62
N SER A 142 7.10 -1.80 16.29
CA SER A 142 8.02 -1.04 17.14
C SER A 142 8.77 -1.87 18.21
N ASN A 143 8.31 -3.09 18.51
CA ASN A 143 8.99 -4.02 19.42
C ASN A 143 10.03 -4.93 18.74
N GLY A 144 10.32 -4.74 17.45
CA GLY A 144 11.27 -5.54 16.68
C GLY A 144 10.77 -6.93 16.26
N SER A 145 9.46 -7.23 16.41
CA SER A 145 8.85 -8.44 15.87
C SER A 145 8.20 -8.13 14.52
N TYR A 146 8.13 -9.14 13.66
CA TYR A 146 7.39 -9.04 12.40
C TYR A 146 6.02 -9.70 12.53
N TYR A 147 5.04 -9.14 11.84
CA TYR A 147 3.69 -9.65 11.80
C TYR A 147 3.21 -9.73 10.36
N ALA A 148 2.51 -10.80 10.02
CA ALA A 148 1.87 -10.97 8.74
C ALA A 148 0.44 -11.43 8.90
N VAL A 149 -0.41 -11.02 7.97
CA VAL A 149 -1.83 -11.38 7.90
C VAL A 149 -2.19 -11.89 6.52
N GLY A 150 -3.28 -12.63 6.42
CA GLY A 150 -3.80 -13.16 5.16
C GLY A 150 -4.90 -14.18 5.41
N GLY A 151 -5.00 -15.17 4.52
CA GLY A 151 -6.00 -16.23 4.64
C GLY A 151 -5.59 -17.50 3.91
N PRO A 152 -6.31 -18.60 4.11
CA PRO A 152 -6.02 -19.88 3.45
C PRO A 152 -6.72 -20.07 2.10
N GLY A 153 -7.36 -19.05 1.55
CA GLY A 153 -8.13 -19.17 0.30
C GLY A 153 -9.46 -19.91 0.43
N ALA A 154 -9.65 -20.68 1.51
CA ALA A 154 -10.90 -21.26 1.95
C ALA A 154 -10.78 -21.57 3.46
N GLY A 155 -11.56 -20.91 4.30
CA GLY A 155 -11.55 -21.05 5.74
C GLY A 155 -11.17 -19.76 6.48
N GLN A 156 -10.43 -19.87 7.56
CA GLN A 156 -10.18 -18.76 8.48
C GLN A 156 -9.06 -17.82 8.02
N ALA A 157 -9.21 -16.54 8.31
CA ALA A 157 -8.14 -15.55 8.21
C ALA A 157 -7.01 -15.87 9.20
N GLN A 158 -5.76 -15.60 8.80
CA GLN A 158 -4.60 -15.88 9.64
C GLN A 158 -3.88 -14.60 10.10
N PHE A 159 -3.34 -14.70 11.31
CA PHE A 159 -2.40 -13.76 11.90
C PHE A 159 -1.17 -14.54 12.34
N VAL A 160 0.01 -14.09 11.94
CA VAL A 160 1.27 -14.76 12.28
C VAL A 160 2.25 -13.73 12.84
N LYS A 161 2.89 -14.11 13.96
CA LYS A 161 3.99 -13.37 14.56
C LYS A 161 5.30 -14.10 14.31
N PHE A 162 6.32 -13.38 13.83
CA PHE A 162 7.67 -13.88 13.65
C PHE A 162 8.65 -13.20 14.60
N SER A 163 9.73 -13.91 14.92
CA SER A 163 10.92 -13.33 15.54
C SER A 163 11.72 -12.51 14.54
N SER A 164 12.71 -11.76 15.02
CA SER A 164 13.69 -11.07 14.16
C SER A 164 14.48 -12.02 13.24
N THR A 165 14.50 -13.31 13.52
CA THR A 165 15.17 -14.36 12.72
C THR A 165 14.22 -15.21 11.88
N GLY A 166 12.97 -14.75 11.66
CA GLY A 166 11.99 -15.42 10.81
C GLY A 166 11.29 -16.65 11.40
N SER A 167 11.56 -16.99 12.67
CA SER A 167 10.89 -18.12 13.33
C SER A 167 9.46 -17.74 13.70
N VAL A 168 8.49 -18.60 13.39
CA VAL A 168 7.09 -18.40 13.81
C VAL A 168 6.99 -18.51 15.33
N LEU A 169 6.67 -17.41 15.99
CA LEU A 169 6.46 -17.33 17.43
C LEU A 169 5.02 -17.61 17.84
N ASN A 170 4.08 -17.25 16.98
CA ASN A 170 2.65 -17.46 17.20
C ASN A 170 1.88 -17.44 15.89
N ARG A 171 0.83 -18.25 15.81
CA ARG A 171 -0.16 -18.22 14.73
C ARG A 171 -1.55 -18.26 15.34
N ARG A 172 -2.45 -17.46 14.80
CA ARG A 172 -3.86 -17.39 15.18
C ARG A 172 -4.73 -17.42 13.95
N TRP A 173 -5.88 -18.03 14.11
CA TRP A 173 -6.94 -18.09 13.11
C TRP A 173 -8.15 -17.33 13.62
N PHE A 174 -8.80 -16.63 12.72
CA PHE A 174 -9.96 -15.77 13.00
C PHE A 174 -11.07 -16.10 12.01
N GLY A 175 -12.32 -15.96 12.47
CA GLY A 175 -13.48 -16.27 11.66
C GLY A 175 -13.93 -17.72 11.77
N SER A 176 -14.55 -18.25 10.70
CA SER A 176 -15.15 -19.59 10.67
C SER A 176 -14.36 -20.55 9.79
N GLU A 177 -14.22 -21.80 10.21
CA GLU A 177 -13.54 -22.84 9.42
C GLU A 177 -14.26 -23.19 8.11
N CYS A 178 -15.52 -22.77 7.96
CA CYS A 178 -16.37 -23.06 6.79
C CYS A 178 -16.61 -21.85 5.91
N GLU A 179 -15.96 -20.72 6.18
CA GLU A 179 -16.14 -19.45 5.48
C GLU A 179 -14.81 -19.00 4.90
N ASP A 180 -14.86 -18.12 3.91
CA ASP A 180 -13.66 -17.61 3.24
C ASP A 180 -13.30 -16.24 3.83
N ASP A 181 -12.77 -16.26 5.06
CA ASP A 181 -12.37 -15.07 5.79
C ASP A 181 -10.93 -14.70 5.45
N ILE A 182 -10.66 -13.43 5.15
CA ILE A 182 -9.34 -12.97 4.72
C ILE A 182 -8.99 -11.65 5.43
N PHE A 183 -7.80 -11.58 5.99
CA PHE A 183 -7.17 -10.32 6.36
C PHE A 183 -6.36 -9.76 5.18
N ARG A 184 -6.50 -8.46 4.89
CA ARG A 184 -5.90 -7.80 3.75
C ARG A 184 -4.77 -6.85 4.12
N SER A 185 -4.94 -6.10 5.20
CA SER A 185 -3.96 -5.10 5.63
C SER A 185 -3.80 -5.12 7.14
N ILE A 186 -2.60 -4.81 7.63
CA ILE A 186 -2.25 -4.74 9.05
C ILE A 186 -1.41 -3.51 9.34
N ILE A 187 -1.73 -2.80 10.42
CA ILE A 187 -0.94 -1.66 10.90
C ILE A 187 -0.70 -1.75 12.40
N GLU A 188 0.36 -1.10 12.89
CA GLU A 188 0.53 -0.79 14.29
C GLU A 188 -0.28 0.47 14.63
N ALA A 189 -1.20 0.34 15.59
CA ALA A 189 -1.97 1.45 16.09
C ALA A 189 -1.14 2.31 17.06
N PRO A 190 -1.50 3.60 17.30
CA PRO A 190 -0.78 4.50 18.21
C PRO A 190 -0.63 3.98 19.64
N ASP A 191 -1.50 3.07 20.09
CA ASP A 191 -1.43 2.41 21.40
C ASP A 191 -0.50 1.17 21.42
N GLY A 192 0.16 0.89 20.30
CA GLY A 192 1.04 -0.26 20.11
C GLY A 192 0.30 -1.59 20.02
N MET A 193 -1.02 -1.58 19.81
CA MET A 193 -1.78 -2.77 19.42
C MET A 193 -1.78 -2.88 17.89
N LEU A 194 -2.33 -3.97 17.37
CA LEU A 194 -2.40 -4.19 15.93
C LEU A 194 -3.84 -4.02 15.47
N MET A 195 -4.02 -3.23 14.42
CA MET A 195 -5.27 -3.08 13.68
C MET A 195 -5.17 -3.82 12.37
N ILE A 196 -6.21 -4.55 12.03
CA ILE A 196 -6.26 -5.42 10.86
C ILE A 196 -7.58 -5.13 10.14
N ALA A 197 -7.51 -4.97 8.83
CA ALA A 197 -8.68 -4.86 7.96
C ALA A 197 -8.76 -6.07 7.01
N GLY A 198 -9.96 -6.39 6.58
CA GLY A 198 -10.19 -7.49 5.65
C GLY A 198 -11.67 -7.74 5.37
N GLU A 199 -11.99 -8.96 5.04
CA GLU A 199 -13.32 -9.41 4.71
C GLU A 199 -13.73 -10.59 5.56
N LYS A 200 -14.92 -10.51 6.15
CA LYS A 200 -15.56 -11.60 6.90
C LYS A 200 -16.76 -12.11 6.14
N SER A 201 -16.72 -13.37 5.79
CA SER A 201 -17.84 -14.05 5.15
C SER A 201 -18.94 -14.33 6.15
N HIS A 202 -20.18 -14.21 5.73
CA HIS A 202 -21.32 -14.72 6.45
C HIS A 202 -22.15 -15.59 5.52
N GLY A 203 -21.95 -16.89 5.65
CA GLY A 203 -22.63 -17.90 4.86
C GLY A 203 -24.07 -18.14 5.33
N ASN A 204 -24.87 -18.69 4.42
CA ASN A 204 -26.16 -19.24 4.79
C ASN A 204 -25.93 -20.49 5.66
N GLN A 205 -26.29 -20.43 6.93
CA GLN A 205 -26.06 -21.45 7.97
C GLN A 205 -26.63 -22.85 7.68
N ASN A 206 -27.17 -23.07 6.47
CA ASN A 206 -27.85 -24.31 6.08
C ASN A 206 -27.06 -25.21 5.12
N TYR A 207 -25.81 -24.90 4.80
CA TYR A 207 -24.98 -25.69 3.88
C TYR A 207 -23.74 -26.27 4.54
N ASP A 208 -23.44 -27.52 4.19
CA ASP A 208 -22.24 -28.25 4.56
C ASP A 208 -21.01 -27.50 3.97
N CYS A 209 -19.92 -27.38 4.71
CA CYS A 209 -18.68 -26.65 4.33
C CYS A 209 -18.13 -26.91 2.92
N ALA A 210 -18.58 -27.99 2.27
CA ALA A 210 -18.01 -28.50 1.03
C ALA A 210 -18.37 -27.72 -0.25
N PHE A 211 -19.40 -26.87 -0.28
CA PHE A 211 -19.93 -26.32 -1.54
C PHE A 211 -20.48 -24.88 -1.47
N ASN A 212 -20.09 -24.08 -0.49
CA ASN A 212 -20.70 -22.76 -0.31
C ASN A 212 -19.82 -21.64 -0.90
N PHE A 213 -19.93 -21.43 -2.22
CA PHE A 213 -19.23 -20.35 -2.94
C PHE A 213 -20.06 -19.07 -3.11
N MET A 214 -21.21 -18.96 -2.45
CA MET A 214 -22.00 -17.72 -2.45
C MET A 214 -21.82 -16.99 -1.15
N TYR A 215 -20.88 -16.07 -1.14
CA TYR A 215 -20.48 -15.36 0.06
C TYR A 215 -20.97 -13.93 0.05
N TYR A 216 -21.78 -13.59 1.02
CA TYR A 216 -21.89 -12.24 1.49
C TYR A 216 -20.66 -11.96 2.33
N LYS A 217 -19.95 -10.90 2.04
CA LYS A 217 -18.76 -10.50 2.78
C LYS A 217 -18.97 -9.10 3.29
N ASP A 218 -18.56 -8.83 4.52
CA ASP A 218 -18.57 -7.52 5.14
C ASP A 218 -17.13 -7.01 5.33
N PHE A 219 -16.95 -5.69 5.32
CA PHE A 219 -15.76 -5.07 5.88
C PHE A 219 -15.52 -5.61 7.28
N TRP A 220 -14.36 -6.12 7.53
CA TRP A 220 -13.97 -6.67 8.82
C TRP A 220 -12.80 -5.91 9.40
N VAL A 221 -12.98 -5.37 10.61
CA VAL A 221 -11.94 -4.67 11.37
C VAL A 221 -11.71 -5.41 12.67
N VAL A 222 -10.45 -5.72 12.94
CA VAL A 222 -10.04 -6.50 14.10
C VAL A 222 -8.90 -5.79 14.82
N LYS A 223 -9.03 -5.65 16.15
CA LYS A 223 -7.95 -5.17 17.01
C LYS A 223 -7.42 -6.31 17.85
N VAL A 224 -6.11 -6.54 17.81
CA VAL A 224 -5.45 -7.60 18.55
C VAL A 224 -4.26 -7.11 19.35
N LYS A 225 -3.95 -7.80 20.42
CA LYS A 225 -2.69 -7.63 21.16
C LYS A 225 -1.52 -8.20 20.35
N LYS A 226 -0.28 -7.85 20.72
CA LYS A 226 0.99 -8.33 20.12
C LYS A 226 1.15 -9.86 20.11
N ASN A 227 0.37 -10.59 20.88
CA ASN A 227 0.32 -12.05 20.88
C ASN A 227 -0.89 -12.60 20.10
N GLY A 228 -1.56 -11.77 19.29
CA GLY A 228 -2.74 -12.15 18.52
C GLY A 228 -4.00 -12.41 19.36
N ALA A 229 -4.01 -12.07 20.66
CA ALA A 229 -5.24 -12.15 21.44
C ALA A 229 -6.21 -11.05 21.01
N LEU A 230 -7.42 -11.46 20.66
CA LEU A 230 -8.49 -10.55 20.27
C LEU A 230 -8.80 -9.53 21.37
N ILE A 231 -8.86 -8.25 21.01
CA ILE A 231 -9.36 -7.18 21.88
C ILE A 231 -10.83 -6.94 21.52
N TRP A 232 -11.09 -6.65 20.25
CA TRP A 232 -12.43 -6.57 19.68
C TRP A 232 -12.39 -6.83 18.16
N GLU A 233 -13.53 -7.16 17.60
CA GLU A 233 -13.76 -7.19 16.16
C GLU A 233 -15.11 -6.55 15.85
N LYS A 234 -15.24 -5.98 14.64
CA LYS A 234 -16.46 -5.39 14.13
C LYS A 234 -16.55 -5.57 12.62
N THR A 235 -17.76 -5.83 12.16
CA THR A 235 -18.09 -5.86 10.73
C THR A 235 -18.95 -4.66 10.35
N PHE A 236 -18.76 -4.19 9.13
CA PHE A 236 -19.56 -3.16 8.50
C PHE A 236 -19.99 -3.67 7.14
N GLY A 237 -21.26 -3.72 6.90
CA GLY A 237 -21.79 -4.24 5.65
C GLY A 237 -23.30 -4.33 5.66
N GLY A 238 -23.82 -4.93 4.63
CA GLY A 238 -25.25 -5.02 4.34
C GLY A 238 -25.64 -6.38 3.74
N PRO A 239 -26.67 -6.40 2.91
CA PRO A 239 -27.10 -7.63 2.26
C PRO A 239 -26.26 -8.04 1.05
N TYR A 240 -25.18 -7.33 0.76
CA TYR A 240 -24.33 -7.51 -0.43
C TYR A 240 -22.89 -7.79 -0.03
N MET A 241 -21.98 -7.77 -0.98
CA MET A 241 -20.57 -8.00 -0.72
C MET A 241 -19.85 -6.66 -0.53
N GLU A 242 -19.18 -6.53 0.61
CA GLU A 242 -18.27 -5.45 0.95
C GLU A 242 -16.92 -6.04 1.37
N LYS A 243 -15.80 -5.47 0.90
CA LYS A 243 -14.44 -5.91 1.25
C LYS A 243 -13.56 -4.72 1.60
N ALA A 244 -12.86 -4.79 2.73
CA ALA A 244 -11.80 -3.85 3.05
C ALA A 244 -10.48 -4.37 2.48
N ASP A 245 -9.80 -3.54 1.69
CA ASP A 245 -8.49 -3.87 1.13
C ASP A 245 -7.36 -3.25 1.91
N ASP A 246 -7.53 -2.03 2.46
CA ASP A 246 -6.44 -1.33 3.15
C ASP A 246 -6.94 -0.46 4.30
N ILE A 247 -6.05 -0.19 5.28
CA ILE A 247 -6.29 0.61 6.48
C ILE A 247 -5.08 1.49 6.81
N VAL A 248 -5.33 2.74 7.20
CA VAL A 248 -4.30 3.66 7.69
C VAL A 248 -4.73 4.33 9.00
N SER A 249 -3.73 4.68 9.84
CA SER A 249 -3.95 5.54 11.02
C SER A 249 -4.07 7.00 10.60
N LEU A 250 -4.99 7.73 11.22
CA LEU A 250 -5.17 9.16 11.01
C LEU A 250 -4.43 9.98 12.07
N GLU A 251 -3.84 11.12 11.68
CA GLU A 251 -3.11 11.99 12.60
C GLU A 251 -3.99 12.58 13.72
N GLU A 252 -5.26 12.87 13.40
CA GLU A 252 -6.26 13.32 14.38
C GLU A 252 -6.81 12.19 15.28
N GLY A 253 -6.35 10.98 15.06
CA GLY A 253 -6.81 9.77 15.74
C GLY A 253 -7.88 9.01 14.97
N GLY A 254 -8.00 7.71 15.28
CA GLY A 254 -8.84 6.79 14.52
C GLY A 254 -8.16 6.27 13.25
N PHE A 255 -8.96 5.73 12.34
CA PHE A 255 -8.46 5.01 11.16
C PHE A 255 -9.33 5.32 9.95
N ALA A 256 -8.70 5.29 8.77
CA ALA A 256 -9.39 5.29 7.50
C ALA A 256 -9.20 3.94 6.79
N LEU A 257 -10.27 3.46 6.17
CA LEU A 257 -10.32 2.20 5.46
C LEU A 257 -10.86 2.43 4.04
N ILE A 258 -10.37 1.63 3.10
CA ILE A 258 -10.85 1.63 1.73
C ILE A 258 -11.07 0.21 1.23
N GLY A 259 -11.99 0.08 0.28
CA GLY A 259 -12.30 -1.18 -0.39
C GLY A 259 -13.46 -1.05 -1.36
N ASP A 260 -14.20 -2.11 -1.58
CA ASP A 260 -15.31 -2.13 -2.51
C ASP A 260 -16.63 -2.58 -1.87
N LYS A 261 -17.72 -2.14 -2.51
CA LYS A 261 -19.11 -2.48 -2.17
C LYS A 261 -19.91 -2.80 -3.42
N CYS A 262 -20.64 -3.89 -3.38
CA CYS A 262 -21.63 -4.25 -4.39
C CYS A 262 -23.02 -3.71 -4.04
N ASP A 263 -23.78 -3.31 -5.05
CA ASP A 263 -25.17 -2.84 -4.87
C ASP A 263 -26.23 -3.91 -5.18
N HIS A 264 -25.83 -5.07 -5.68
CA HIS A 264 -26.76 -6.11 -6.18
C HIS A 264 -26.25 -7.52 -5.86
N ASN A 265 -27.19 -8.46 -5.69
CA ASN A 265 -26.91 -9.88 -5.65
C ASN A 265 -26.54 -10.36 -7.06
N TYR A 266 -25.27 -10.52 -7.34
CA TYR A 266 -24.80 -11.27 -8.52
C TYR A 266 -24.34 -12.67 -8.11
N ASP A 267 -24.75 -13.66 -8.89
CA ASP A 267 -24.47 -15.09 -8.68
C ASP A 267 -22.99 -15.48 -8.84
N VAL A 268 -22.03 -14.55 -8.83
CA VAL A 268 -20.63 -14.86 -9.15
C VAL A 268 -19.67 -13.98 -8.38
N LEU A 269 -18.69 -14.57 -7.83
CA LEU A 269 -17.36 -14.23 -7.29
C LEU A 269 -16.81 -12.76 -7.39
N SER A 270 -17.52 -11.82 -8.01
CA SER A 270 -17.14 -10.41 -8.09
C SER A 270 -18.36 -9.52 -8.33
N CYS A 271 -18.33 -8.29 -7.82
CA CYS A 271 -19.32 -7.25 -8.11
C CYS A 271 -19.44 -6.89 -9.61
N GLY A 272 -18.57 -7.42 -10.46
CA GLY A 272 -18.52 -7.05 -11.87
C GLY A 272 -18.34 -5.53 -12.06
N SER A 273 -18.92 -5.01 -13.12
CA SER A 273 -18.81 -3.58 -13.51
C SER A 273 -19.60 -2.59 -12.63
N VAL A 274 -20.19 -3.03 -11.52
CA VAL A 274 -21.04 -2.20 -10.64
C VAL A 274 -20.50 -2.04 -9.22
N ALA A 275 -19.28 -2.47 -8.95
CA ALA A 275 -18.66 -2.22 -7.66
C ALA A 275 -18.47 -0.70 -7.45
N LYS A 276 -18.69 -0.26 -6.22
CA LYS A 276 -18.40 1.10 -5.76
C LYS A 276 -17.15 1.06 -4.90
N VAL A 277 -16.35 2.10 -4.98
CA VAL A 277 -15.34 2.33 -3.94
C VAL A 277 -16.05 2.67 -2.65
N LEU A 278 -15.71 2.00 -1.57
CA LEU A 278 -16.23 2.27 -0.23
C LEU A 278 -15.10 2.75 0.66
N PHE A 279 -15.27 3.95 1.19
CA PHE A 279 -14.41 4.56 2.19
C PHE A 279 -15.12 4.62 3.52
N MET A 280 -14.39 4.32 4.59
CA MET A 280 -14.87 4.45 5.96
C MET A 280 -13.84 5.15 6.83
N LYS A 281 -14.32 6.00 7.74
CA LYS A 281 -13.54 6.56 8.84
C LYS A 281 -14.14 6.08 10.15
N ILE A 282 -13.29 5.54 11.02
CA ILE A 282 -13.65 5.05 12.34
C ILE A 282 -12.81 5.67 13.43
N ASP A 283 -13.35 5.78 14.65
CA ASP A 283 -12.57 6.19 15.82
C ASP A 283 -11.74 5.02 16.41
N ASN A 284 -11.01 5.29 17.50
CA ASN A 284 -10.18 4.27 18.17
C ASN A 284 -10.98 3.12 18.81
N ASP A 285 -12.26 3.33 19.04
CA ASP A 285 -13.20 2.35 19.60
C ASP A 285 -14.04 1.67 18.51
N CYS A 286 -13.66 1.86 17.22
CA CYS A 286 -14.34 1.33 16.04
C CYS A 286 -15.77 1.85 15.86
N ASN A 287 -16.10 3.06 16.30
CA ASN A 287 -17.35 3.69 15.93
C ASN A 287 -17.19 4.34 14.56
N LEU A 288 -18.16 4.11 13.68
CA LEU A 288 -18.21 4.72 12.36
C LEU A 288 -18.41 6.23 12.50
N LEU A 289 -17.47 7.00 11.99
CA LEU A 289 -17.50 8.46 11.96
C LEU A 289 -17.99 8.98 10.61
N GLU A 290 -17.59 8.30 9.53
CA GLU A 290 -17.88 8.71 8.17
C GLU A 290 -17.90 7.50 7.23
N GLU A 291 -18.82 7.51 6.27
CA GLU A 291 -18.90 6.56 5.17
C GLU A 291 -19.19 7.31 3.88
N ASN A 292 -18.35 7.08 2.88
CA ASN A 292 -18.53 7.61 1.54
C ASN A 292 -18.41 6.50 0.50
N SER A 293 -19.16 6.61 -0.57
CA SER A 293 -19.03 5.69 -1.70
C SER A 293 -19.05 6.46 -3.02
N TRP A 294 -18.10 6.13 -3.88
CA TRP A 294 -18.05 6.67 -5.24
C TRP A 294 -18.61 5.67 -6.23
N PRO A 295 -19.44 6.11 -7.20
CA PRO A 295 -20.02 5.20 -8.19
C PRO A 295 -18.93 4.47 -8.95
N GLY A 296 -19.17 3.19 -9.18
CA GLY A 296 -18.20 2.26 -9.71
C GLY A 296 -17.52 2.73 -10.98
N LEU A 297 -16.24 2.66 -10.91
CA LEU A 297 -15.39 2.50 -12.04
C LEU A 297 -15.82 1.17 -12.65
N ASN A 298 -16.32 1.14 -13.86
CA ASN A 298 -16.68 -0.10 -14.54
C ASN A 298 -15.43 -1.01 -14.56
N PHE A 299 -15.23 -1.79 -13.50
CA PHE A 299 -14.10 -2.70 -13.38
C PHE A 299 -14.20 -3.78 -14.45
N ILE A 300 -13.11 -4.07 -15.14
CA ILE A 300 -13.05 -5.14 -16.12
C ILE A 300 -12.76 -6.43 -15.36
N GLU A 301 -13.77 -7.29 -15.19
CA GLU A 301 -13.66 -8.73 -14.86
C GLU A 301 -12.65 -9.16 -13.75
N ARG A 302 -12.00 -8.22 -13.05
CA ARG A 302 -11.02 -8.49 -12.00
C ARG A 302 -11.48 -7.87 -10.70
N ILE A 303 -11.08 -8.48 -9.60
CA ILE A 303 -11.25 -7.92 -8.25
C ILE A 303 -10.31 -6.72 -8.15
N PRO A 304 -10.82 -5.48 -8.03
CA PRO A 304 -9.96 -4.33 -7.86
C PRO A 304 -9.23 -4.44 -6.52
N TYR A 305 -8.00 -3.94 -6.49
CA TYR A 305 -7.28 -3.69 -5.24
C TYR A 305 -7.28 -2.20 -5.02
N PHE A 306 -7.46 -1.83 -3.76
CA PHE A 306 -7.42 -0.44 -3.30
C PHE A 306 -6.29 -0.30 -2.31
N SER A 307 -5.56 0.79 -2.40
CA SER A 307 -4.60 1.19 -1.38
C SER A 307 -4.86 2.62 -0.98
N ILE A 308 -4.64 2.94 0.29
CA ILE A 308 -4.92 4.24 0.90
C ILE A 308 -3.70 4.73 1.67
N THR A 309 -3.46 6.04 1.61
CA THR A 309 -2.45 6.73 2.42
C THR A 309 -2.98 8.06 2.94
N THR A 310 -2.33 8.64 3.94
CA THR A 310 -2.66 9.98 4.43
C THR A 310 -1.95 11.05 3.61
N THR A 311 -2.50 12.27 3.60
CA THR A 311 -1.88 13.46 3.03
C THR A 311 -1.31 14.37 4.14
N SER A 312 -0.41 15.30 3.80
CA SER A 312 0.20 16.21 4.78
C SER A 312 -0.79 17.19 5.43
N ASN A 313 -1.93 17.43 4.82
CA ASN A 313 -2.98 18.32 5.33
C ASN A 313 -4.09 17.60 6.11
N GLY A 314 -3.87 16.34 6.52
CA GLY A 314 -4.82 15.53 7.28
C GLY A 314 -5.93 14.89 6.44
N GLY A 315 -5.82 14.93 5.10
CA GLY A 315 -6.69 14.20 4.19
C GLY A 315 -6.17 12.78 3.92
N ILE A 316 -6.73 12.17 2.89
CA ILE A 316 -6.35 10.86 2.38
C ILE A 316 -6.10 10.91 0.88
N ALA A 317 -5.29 9.99 0.39
CA ALA A 317 -5.19 9.67 -1.02
C ALA A 317 -5.33 8.15 -1.20
N TRP A 318 -5.99 7.73 -2.26
CA TRP A 318 -6.16 6.32 -2.56
C TRP A 318 -6.09 6.05 -4.06
N THR A 319 -5.78 4.82 -4.42
CA THR A 319 -5.66 4.38 -5.81
C THR A 319 -6.55 3.19 -6.11
N ALA A 320 -6.98 3.11 -7.37
CA ALA A 320 -7.77 2.01 -7.91
C ALA A 320 -7.51 1.81 -9.40
N GLU A 321 -7.99 0.69 -9.94
CA GLU A 321 -8.01 0.44 -11.36
C GLU A 321 -9.15 1.20 -12.06
N HIS A 322 -8.88 1.79 -13.23
CA HIS A 322 -9.89 2.40 -14.08
C HIS A 322 -10.17 1.56 -15.33
N LYS A 323 -11.44 1.53 -15.76
CA LYS A 323 -11.94 0.69 -16.89
C LYS A 323 -11.22 0.81 -18.23
N ASN A 324 -10.47 1.87 -18.45
CA ASN A 324 -9.71 2.10 -19.68
C ASN A 324 -8.23 1.76 -19.52
N ASN A 325 -7.88 0.83 -18.64
CA ASN A 325 -6.52 0.40 -18.33
C ASN A 325 -5.65 1.52 -17.75
N GLY A 326 -6.24 2.42 -16.98
CA GLY A 326 -5.53 3.49 -16.27
C GLY A 326 -5.49 3.26 -14.76
N THR A 327 -4.61 3.99 -14.12
CA THR A 327 -4.54 4.12 -12.67
C THR A 327 -5.32 5.36 -12.25
N TRP A 328 -6.29 5.17 -11.40
CA TRP A 328 -7.04 6.27 -10.80
C TRP A 328 -6.48 6.59 -9.43
N VAL A 329 -6.14 7.85 -9.21
CA VAL A 329 -5.73 8.37 -7.90
C VAL A 329 -6.69 9.46 -7.48
N HIS A 330 -7.25 9.30 -6.30
CA HIS A 330 -8.17 10.23 -5.70
C HIS A 330 -7.55 10.77 -4.41
N LYS A 331 -7.41 12.08 -4.32
CA LYS A 331 -7.00 12.81 -3.12
C LYS A 331 -8.22 13.52 -2.55
N TRP A 332 -8.52 13.27 -1.29
CA TRP A 332 -9.67 13.85 -0.60
C TRP A 332 -9.27 14.38 0.77
N GLY A 333 -9.61 15.62 1.04
CA GLY A 333 -9.26 16.29 2.28
C GLY A 333 -10.29 17.33 2.68
N PRO A 334 -10.12 17.97 3.83
CA PRO A 334 -11.07 18.94 4.37
C PRO A 334 -11.34 20.16 3.47
N LEU A 335 -10.44 20.43 2.56
CA LEU A 335 -10.44 21.66 1.73
C LEU A 335 -10.45 21.39 0.23
N GLU A 336 -10.17 20.16 -0.20
CA GLU A 336 -9.91 19.89 -1.62
C GLU A 336 -10.17 18.44 -2.01
N GLU A 337 -10.76 18.24 -3.18
CA GLU A 337 -10.91 16.96 -3.85
C GLU A 337 -10.21 17.04 -5.22
N THR A 338 -9.24 16.15 -5.43
CA THR A 338 -8.50 16.06 -6.70
C THR A 338 -8.54 14.63 -7.20
N VAL A 339 -8.81 14.45 -8.49
CA VAL A 339 -8.81 13.14 -9.15
C VAL A 339 -7.93 13.21 -10.37
N ASN A 340 -6.92 12.34 -10.44
CA ASN A 340 -6.07 12.17 -11.61
C ASN A 340 -6.19 10.76 -12.17
N ILE A 341 -6.12 10.64 -13.49
CA ILE A 341 -6.12 9.35 -14.19
C ILE A 341 -4.82 9.28 -14.98
N TYR A 342 -3.99 8.32 -14.66
CA TYR A 342 -2.75 8.04 -15.38
C TYR A 342 -3.01 6.96 -16.43
N ALA A 343 -2.74 7.28 -17.69
CA ALA A 343 -3.10 6.43 -18.83
C ALA A 343 -2.14 5.25 -19.07
N ASN A 344 -0.94 5.30 -18.51
CA ASN A 344 0.10 4.31 -18.73
C ASN A 344 0.13 3.31 -17.59
N GLY A 345 -0.52 2.17 -17.76
CA GLY A 345 -0.50 1.08 -16.79
C GLY A 345 -1.87 0.47 -16.53
N LEU A 346 -1.86 -0.78 -16.12
CA LEU A 346 -3.06 -1.50 -15.69
C LEU A 346 -3.25 -1.20 -14.20
N GLY A 347 -4.25 -0.42 -13.83
CA GLY A 347 -4.78 -0.21 -12.49
C GLY A 347 -3.80 0.11 -11.36
N GLY A 348 -4.13 1.06 -10.49
CA GLY A 348 -3.37 1.31 -9.26
C GLY A 348 -3.41 0.10 -8.32
N PHE A 349 -2.26 -0.25 -7.77
CA PHE A 349 -2.11 -1.37 -6.85
C PHE A 349 -1.72 -0.90 -5.44
N ASP A 350 -0.84 0.09 -5.37
CA ASP A 350 -0.28 0.59 -4.11
C ASP A 350 0.00 2.09 -4.21
N ILE A 351 -0.30 2.84 -3.16
CA ILE A 351 0.00 4.27 -3.05
C ILE A 351 0.55 4.61 -1.68
N ASN A 352 1.64 5.40 -1.66
CA ASN A 352 2.23 5.85 -0.42
C ASN A 352 2.69 7.29 -0.51
N ARG A 353 2.47 8.04 0.57
CA ARG A 353 3.01 9.38 0.71
C ARG A 353 4.53 9.34 0.82
N THR A 354 5.18 10.29 0.18
CA THR A 354 6.62 10.49 0.23
C THR A 354 7.01 11.64 1.17
N SER A 355 8.28 11.70 1.56
CA SER A 355 8.80 12.69 2.51
C SER A 355 8.73 14.15 2.02
N ASP A 356 8.55 14.36 0.74
CA ASP A 356 8.35 15.64 0.06
C ASP A 356 6.86 15.99 -0.14
N ASP A 357 5.97 15.32 0.60
CA ASP A 357 4.51 15.43 0.52
C ASP A 357 3.86 14.98 -0.80
N GLY A 358 4.64 14.47 -1.74
CA GLY A 358 4.16 13.81 -2.94
C GLY A 358 3.73 12.37 -2.69
N PHE A 359 3.55 11.61 -3.78
CA PHE A 359 3.14 10.21 -3.70
C PHE A 359 4.01 9.33 -4.58
N ILE A 360 4.20 8.09 -4.15
CA ILE A 360 4.74 7.01 -4.98
C ILE A 360 3.66 5.96 -5.19
N ILE A 361 3.44 5.58 -6.45
CA ILE A 361 2.34 4.73 -6.88
C ILE A 361 2.90 3.55 -7.66
N GLY A 362 2.50 2.34 -7.28
CA GLY A 362 2.75 1.12 -8.02
C GLY A 362 1.50 0.65 -8.76
N THR A 363 1.67 0.09 -9.96
CA THR A 363 0.55 -0.35 -10.79
C THR A 363 0.58 -1.85 -11.07
N TRP A 364 -0.57 -2.40 -11.49
CA TRP A 364 -0.68 -3.78 -11.97
C TRP A 364 0.11 -4.04 -13.27
N GLY A 365 0.36 -3.00 -14.05
CA GLY A 365 1.10 -3.07 -15.31
C GLY A 365 2.60 -2.89 -15.17
N GLY A 366 3.10 -2.69 -13.95
CA GLY A 366 4.52 -2.48 -13.69
C GLY A 366 5.00 -1.04 -13.83
N THR A 367 4.11 -0.08 -13.95
CA THR A 367 4.51 1.34 -13.93
C THR A 367 4.63 1.82 -12.49
N ILE A 368 5.74 2.47 -12.19
CA ILE A 368 5.98 3.20 -10.94
C ILE A 368 5.92 4.68 -11.25
N ILE A 369 5.07 5.40 -10.52
CA ILE A 369 4.84 6.84 -10.74
C ILE A 369 5.16 7.59 -9.44
N LYS A 370 6.11 8.53 -9.51
CA LYS A 370 6.37 9.49 -8.43
C LYS A 370 5.76 10.84 -8.82
N THR A 371 4.91 11.35 -7.95
CA THR A 371 4.22 12.63 -8.15
C THR A 371 4.62 13.66 -7.11
N ASP A 372 4.31 14.92 -7.36
CA ASP A 372 4.25 15.96 -6.34
C ASP A 372 2.98 15.83 -5.46
N SER A 373 2.78 16.78 -4.55
CA SER A 373 1.61 16.82 -3.65
C SER A 373 0.29 17.07 -4.40
N GLU A 374 0.35 17.66 -5.59
CA GLU A 374 -0.80 17.97 -6.45
C GLU A 374 -1.07 16.89 -7.49
N LEU A 375 -0.38 15.74 -7.37
CA LEU A 375 -0.47 14.61 -8.28
C LEU A 375 0.07 14.89 -9.69
N ASN A 376 0.97 15.86 -9.87
CA ASN A 376 1.67 16.07 -11.12
C ASN A 376 2.94 15.22 -11.18
N TYR A 377 3.34 14.78 -12.37
CA TYR A 377 4.61 14.11 -12.63
C TYR A 377 5.14 14.47 -14.03
N GLU A 378 6.44 14.27 -14.23
CA GLU A 378 7.09 14.40 -15.54
C GLU A 378 7.15 13.01 -16.21
N GLU A 379 6.72 12.95 -17.49
CA GLU A 379 6.78 11.75 -18.34
C GLU A 379 8.19 11.48 -18.86
#